data_195b0c909aa7995d31fa307243fd644e
#
_entry.id   195b0c909aa7995d31fa307243fd644e
#
_cell.length_a   1.000
_cell.length_b   1.000
_cell.length_c   1.000
_cell.angle_alpha   90.00
_cell.angle_beta   90.00
_cell.angle_gamma   90.00
#
_symmetry.space_group_name_H-M   'P 1'
#
loop_
_entity.id
_entity.type
_entity.pdbx_description
1 polymer ?
#
loop_
_entity_poly.entity_id
_entity_poly.type
_entity_poly.pdbx_seq_one_letter_code
_entity_poly.pdbx_strand_id
1 'polypeptide(L)'
;PMPPGTRWGSKWEYGWFRAQVTIPKEVEGQRVVFRSQPGGEALAFVNGRAAGALDSWHKEVVLSRTASFGDTYDIMIEAYAGHGPRVSSVGPVPPGRASVQPAEEAQSTVGISTFGIWREEVYQLWLDVVALTQIRDHIDPTSMRVMEIDAGLKDFTLLVDFEQPEEAMLETVRAARQRLRPLMECVNGSTAPEMFAFGHAHLDVAWLWPLAETERKSERERVLDSHE
;
A
#
# COMPACT_ATOMS: atom_id res chain seq x y z
N PRO A 1 3.55 16.79 18.62
CA PRO A 1 4.18 15.85 17.72
C PRO A 1 4.08 14.43 18.26
N MET A 2 3.81 13.47 17.38
CA MET A 2 3.86 12.04 17.73
C MET A 2 5.04 11.42 16.96
N PRO A 3 6.18 11.18 17.61
CA PRO A 3 7.34 10.59 16.94
C PRO A 3 7.07 9.12 16.57
N PRO A 4 7.79 8.58 15.56
CA PRO A 4 7.74 7.15 15.25
C PRO A 4 8.03 6.31 16.50
N GLY A 5 7.32 5.19 16.65
CA GLY A 5 7.38 4.34 17.84
C GLY A 5 6.38 4.72 18.94
N THR A 6 5.70 5.87 18.82
CA THR A 6 4.64 6.23 19.79
C THR A 6 3.50 5.23 19.70
N ARG A 7 3.17 4.63 20.83
CA ARG A 7 1.99 3.73 20.94
C ARG A 7 0.75 4.53 21.26
N TRP A 8 -0.38 4.12 20.68
CA TRP A 8 -1.67 4.77 20.85
C TRP A 8 -2.83 3.80 20.65
N GLY A 9 -3.99 4.22 21.07
CA GLY A 9 -5.26 3.61 20.75
C GLY A 9 -5.52 2.27 21.44
N SER A 10 -6.55 2.22 22.24
CA SER A 10 -7.09 1.00 22.82
C SER A 10 -8.05 0.32 21.84
N LYS A 11 -8.68 -0.77 22.29
CA LYS A 11 -9.65 -1.52 21.50
C LYS A 11 -10.79 -0.62 20.99
N TRP A 12 -11.01 -0.61 19.67
CA TRP A 12 -12.02 0.17 18.97
C TRP A 12 -11.85 1.69 19.07
N GLU A 13 -10.70 2.16 19.49
CA GLU A 13 -10.41 3.59 19.56
C GLU A 13 -10.02 4.14 18.18
N TYR A 14 -10.33 5.42 17.98
CA TYR A 14 -9.96 6.19 16.79
C TYR A 14 -9.04 7.32 17.20
N GLY A 15 -8.05 7.57 16.34
CA GLY A 15 -7.14 8.70 16.49
C GLY A 15 -7.19 9.60 15.26
N TRP A 16 -7.20 10.91 15.48
CA TRP A 16 -7.04 11.91 14.44
C TRP A 16 -5.61 12.43 14.44
N PHE A 17 -4.94 12.26 13.29
CA PHE A 17 -3.60 12.77 13.07
C PHE A 17 -3.66 13.93 12.09
N ARG A 18 -2.82 14.94 12.30
CA ARG A 18 -2.72 16.09 11.41
C ARG A 18 -1.27 16.33 11.00
N ALA A 19 -1.08 16.62 9.71
CA ALA A 19 0.17 17.08 9.14
C ALA A 19 -0.10 18.24 8.18
N GLN A 20 0.91 19.04 7.92
CA GLN A 20 0.90 20.05 6.88
C GLN A 20 2.16 19.89 6.03
N VAL A 21 2.00 19.94 4.73
CA VAL A 21 3.10 19.86 3.75
C VAL A 21 3.06 21.11 2.90
N THR A 22 4.19 21.79 2.80
CA THR A 22 4.39 22.88 1.85
C THR A 22 5.38 22.39 0.78
N ILE A 23 5.01 22.56 -0.48
CA ILE A 23 5.80 22.09 -1.63
C ILE A 23 7.08 22.92 -1.76
N PRO A 24 8.27 22.31 -1.62
CA PRO A 24 9.52 22.99 -1.85
C PRO A 24 9.80 23.12 -3.37
N LYS A 25 10.70 24.02 -3.72
CA LYS A 25 11.00 24.32 -5.13
C LYS A 25 11.54 23.12 -5.90
N GLU A 26 12.26 22.25 -5.24
CA GLU A 26 12.94 21.09 -5.81
C GLU A 26 12.00 20.04 -6.36
N VAL A 27 10.72 20.07 -5.96
CA VAL A 27 9.69 19.11 -6.42
C VAL A 27 8.63 19.78 -7.30
N GLU A 28 8.87 21.03 -7.72
CA GLU A 28 7.95 21.71 -8.64
C GLU A 28 7.75 20.93 -9.95
N GLY A 29 6.52 20.87 -10.44
CA GLY A 29 6.16 20.12 -11.65
C GLY A 29 6.08 18.60 -11.49
N GLN A 30 6.45 18.07 -10.32
CA GLN A 30 6.48 16.62 -10.08
C GLN A 30 5.17 16.10 -9.47
N ARG A 31 4.92 14.81 -9.64
CA ARG A 31 3.89 14.11 -8.87
C ARG A 31 4.40 13.91 -7.44
N VAL A 32 3.67 14.44 -6.47
CA VAL A 32 4.03 14.35 -5.04
C VAL A 32 3.01 13.53 -4.30
N VAL A 33 3.49 12.62 -3.46
CA VAL A 33 2.70 11.79 -2.56
C VAL A 33 3.09 12.04 -1.11
N PHE A 34 2.13 11.82 -0.22
CA PHE A 34 2.36 11.74 1.21
C PHE A 34 2.22 10.28 1.63
N ARG A 35 3.22 9.79 2.34
CA ARG A 35 3.26 8.42 2.88
C ARG A 35 3.13 8.48 4.39
N SER A 36 2.23 7.69 4.96
CA SER A 36 2.02 7.66 6.41
C SER A 36 1.70 6.25 6.91
N GLN A 37 2.10 6.01 8.14
CA GLN A 37 1.81 4.79 8.88
C GLN A 37 1.26 5.17 10.25
N PRO A 38 -0.04 5.44 10.37
CA PRO A 38 -0.64 5.82 11.65
C PRO A 38 -0.72 4.65 12.65
N GLY A 39 -0.52 3.41 12.20
CA GLY A 39 -0.51 2.22 13.04
C GLY A 39 -1.76 1.36 12.95
N GLY A 40 -2.71 1.71 12.11
CA GLY A 40 -3.95 0.95 11.87
C GLY A 40 -4.54 1.30 10.51
N GLU A 41 -5.68 0.70 10.18
CA GLU A 41 -6.45 1.12 9.00
C GLU A 41 -6.91 2.57 9.16
N ALA A 42 -6.80 3.37 8.10
CA ALA A 42 -7.11 4.78 8.19
C ALA A 42 -7.68 5.34 6.89
N LEU A 43 -8.41 6.44 7.02
CA LEU A 43 -8.86 7.28 5.91
C LEU A 43 -8.10 8.60 5.96
N ALA A 44 -7.46 8.96 4.86
CA ALA A 44 -6.72 10.21 4.72
C ALA A 44 -7.55 11.25 3.97
N PHE A 45 -7.50 12.46 4.47
CA PHE A 45 -8.11 13.64 3.85
C PHE A 45 -7.01 14.64 3.49
N VAL A 46 -7.09 15.19 2.29
CA VAL A 46 -6.23 16.27 1.83
C VAL A 46 -7.11 17.49 1.56
N ASN A 47 -6.81 18.61 2.22
CA ASN A 47 -7.59 19.85 2.13
C ASN A 47 -9.10 19.60 2.38
N GLY A 48 -9.43 18.74 3.33
CA GLY A 48 -10.80 18.42 3.73
C GLY A 48 -11.55 17.46 2.81
N ARG A 49 -10.90 16.87 1.80
CA ARG A 49 -11.49 15.87 0.90
C ARG A 49 -10.84 14.52 1.15
N ALA A 50 -11.64 13.46 1.15
CA ALA A 50 -11.12 12.09 1.19
C ALA A 50 -10.20 11.84 -0.01
N ALA A 51 -8.98 11.39 0.26
CA ALA A 51 -7.90 11.32 -0.71
C ALA A 51 -7.29 9.90 -0.85
N GLY A 52 -7.54 9.02 0.09
CA GLY A 52 -7.06 7.64 0.03
C GLY A 52 -7.24 6.91 1.34
N ALA A 53 -7.27 5.59 1.27
CA ALA A 53 -7.18 4.73 2.44
C ALA A 53 -5.71 4.41 2.74
N LEU A 54 -5.40 4.20 4.02
CA LEU A 54 -4.08 3.82 4.48
C LEU A 54 -4.18 2.52 5.29
N ASP A 55 -3.36 1.56 4.94
CA ASP A 55 -3.23 0.29 5.64
C ASP A 55 -1.81 -0.29 5.48
N SER A 56 -1.64 -1.60 5.69
CA SER A 56 -0.35 -2.28 5.52
C SER A 56 0.12 -2.32 4.06
N TRP A 57 -0.80 -2.24 3.09
CA TRP A 57 -0.54 -2.34 1.65
C TRP A 57 -0.58 -0.97 0.97
N HIS A 58 -1.51 -0.12 1.37
CA HIS A 58 -1.72 1.23 0.86
C HIS A 58 -1.18 2.24 1.86
N LYS A 59 -0.03 2.83 1.57
CA LYS A 59 0.67 3.72 2.50
C LYS A 59 0.76 5.15 1.99
N GLU A 60 0.39 5.38 0.74
CA GLU A 60 0.56 6.64 0.02
C GLU A 60 -0.78 7.25 -0.36
N VAL A 61 -0.87 8.57 -0.24
CA VAL A 61 -1.94 9.37 -0.86
C VAL A 61 -1.33 10.45 -1.74
N VAL A 62 -1.97 10.72 -2.88
CA VAL A 62 -1.51 11.74 -3.82
C VAL A 62 -1.84 13.11 -3.28
N LEU A 63 -0.83 13.97 -3.12
CA LEU A 63 -1.01 15.39 -2.82
C LEU A 63 -1.24 16.19 -4.09
N SER A 64 -0.41 15.97 -5.10
CA SER A 64 -0.52 16.61 -6.41
C SER A 64 0.00 15.72 -7.52
N ARG A 65 -0.64 15.76 -8.69
CA ARG A 65 -0.11 15.14 -9.90
C ARG A 65 0.93 16.02 -10.61
N THR A 66 0.88 17.35 -10.33
CA THR A 66 1.81 18.36 -10.83
C THR A 66 1.92 19.44 -9.78
N ALA A 67 2.91 19.32 -8.92
CA ALA A 67 3.06 20.18 -7.74
C ALA A 67 3.53 21.59 -8.14
N SER A 68 3.00 22.62 -7.49
CA SER A 68 3.48 23.99 -7.63
C SER A 68 4.25 24.41 -6.38
N PHE A 69 5.36 25.11 -6.57
CA PHE A 69 6.14 25.65 -5.46
C PHE A 69 5.28 26.54 -4.55
N GLY A 70 5.36 26.29 -3.25
CA GLY A 70 4.63 27.05 -2.24
C GLY A 70 3.20 26.54 -1.96
N ASP A 71 2.65 25.63 -2.77
CA ASP A 71 1.38 25.00 -2.45
C ASP A 71 1.45 24.32 -1.09
N THR A 72 0.37 24.47 -0.32
CA THR A 72 0.26 23.89 1.01
C THR A 72 -0.92 22.93 1.09
N TYR A 73 -0.66 21.74 1.62
CA TYR A 73 -1.63 20.68 1.83
C TYR A 73 -1.85 20.44 3.31
N ASP A 74 -3.09 20.58 3.75
CA ASP A 74 -3.53 20.21 5.10
C ASP A 74 -4.00 18.76 5.06
N ILE A 75 -3.34 17.88 5.81
CA ILE A 75 -3.57 16.45 5.81
C ILE A 75 -4.17 16.07 7.16
N MET A 76 -5.32 15.40 7.12
CA MET A 76 -5.95 14.80 8.27
C MET A 76 -6.11 13.31 8.04
N ILE A 77 -5.86 12.51 9.06
CA ILE A 77 -5.96 11.05 8.99
C ILE A 77 -6.82 10.59 10.16
N GLU A 78 -7.96 9.96 9.85
CA GLU A 78 -8.76 9.21 10.82
C GLU A 78 -8.27 7.77 10.84
N ALA A 79 -7.63 7.34 11.91
CA ALA A 79 -7.08 6.01 12.04
C ALA A 79 -7.81 5.19 13.10
N TYR A 80 -8.03 3.91 12.81
CA TYR A 80 -8.63 2.93 13.69
C TYR A 80 -7.54 2.08 14.36
N ALA A 81 -7.49 2.09 15.68
CA ALA A 81 -6.46 1.37 16.42
C ALA A 81 -6.61 -0.17 16.40
N GLY A 82 -7.74 -0.65 15.94
CA GLY A 82 -8.01 -2.08 15.80
C GLY A 82 -8.93 -2.66 16.86
N HIS A 83 -9.30 -3.91 16.67
CA HIS A 83 -10.24 -4.65 17.54
C HIS A 83 -9.55 -5.42 18.67
N GLY A 84 -8.21 -5.36 18.76
CA GLY A 84 -7.45 -6.05 19.79
C GLY A 84 -7.34 -7.57 19.57
N PRO A 85 -6.81 -8.32 20.55
CA PRO A 85 -6.61 -9.75 20.48
C PRO A 85 -7.92 -10.53 20.20
N ARG A 86 -7.81 -11.61 19.43
CA ARG A 86 -8.90 -12.53 19.10
C ARG A 86 -8.67 -13.89 19.77
N VAL A 87 -9.75 -14.56 20.15
CA VAL A 87 -9.69 -15.95 20.67
C VAL A 87 -9.53 -16.96 19.54
N SER A 88 -10.08 -16.66 18.39
CA SER A 88 -9.93 -17.47 17.18
C SER A 88 -10.07 -16.59 15.94
N SER A 89 -9.62 -17.08 14.81
CA SER A 89 -9.81 -16.42 13.52
C SER A 89 -11.24 -16.48 12.99
N VAL A 90 -12.12 -17.23 13.63
CA VAL A 90 -13.46 -17.52 13.08
C VAL A 90 -14.52 -17.45 14.17
N GLY A 91 -15.48 -16.56 14.01
CA GLY A 91 -16.75 -16.54 14.71
C GLY A 91 -16.75 -16.01 16.15
N PRO A 92 -17.93 -15.86 16.72
CA PRO A 92 -18.11 -15.38 18.07
C PRO A 92 -17.60 -16.40 19.10
N VAL A 93 -17.10 -15.88 20.22
CA VAL A 93 -16.70 -16.72 21.36
C VAL A 93 -17.93 -17.35 22.00
N PRO A 94 -17.99 -18.67 22.15
CA PRO A 94 -19.11 -19.31 22.81
C PRO A 94 -19.29 -18.78 24.24
N PRO A 95 -20.56 -18.65 24.70
CA PRO A 95 -20.83 -18.25 26.09
C PRO A 95 -20.12 -19.15 27.09
N GLY A 96 -19.51 -18.55 28.12
CA GLY A 96 -18.80 -19.28 29.19
C GLY A 96 -17.36 -19.68 28.89
N ARG A 97 -16.80 -19.42 27.71
CA ARG A 97 -15.37 -19.45 27.52
C ARG A 97 -14.76 -18.10 27.90
N ALA A 98 -13.94 -18.13 28.91
CA ALA A 98 -13.02 -17.03 29.16
C ALA A 98 -12.07 -17.00 27.95
N SER A 99 -12.11 -16.20 27.16
CA SER A 99 -11.95 -14.81 27.04
C SER A 99 -10.80 -14.42 26.15
N VAL A 100 -11.11 -13.54 25.36
CA VAL A 100 -10.18 -12.60 24.77
C VAL A 100 -9.35 -11.97 25.88
N GLN A 101 -8.05 -12.02 25.79
CA GLN A 101 -7.19 -11.21 26.65
C GLN A 101 -7.63 -9.75 26.56
N PRO A 102 -7.62 -9.00 27.66
CA PRO A 102 -7.88 -7.56 27.58
C PRO A 102 -6.96 -6.94 26.53
N ALA A 103 -7.52 -6.11 25.66
CA ALA A 103 -6.69 -5.35 24.74
C ALA A 103 -5.75 -4.45 25.53
N GLU A 104 -4.51 -4.33 25.08
CA GLU A 104 -3.58 -3.37 25.65
C GLU A 104 -4.16 -1.95 25.52
N GLU A 105 -3.83 -1.06 26.46
CA GLU A 105 -4.29 0.35 26.44
C GLU A 105 -3.80 1.09 25.19
N ALA A 106 -2.66 0.64 24.61
CA ALA A 106 -2.11 1.20 23.39
C ALA A 106 -1.63 0.06 22.48
N GLN A 107 -2.44 -0.32 21.51
CA GLN A 107 -2.19 -1.47 20.65
C GLN A 107 -1.60 -1.11 19.27
N SER A 108 -1.74 0.13 18.83
CA SER A 108 -1.20 0.61 17.56
C SER A 108 0.07 1.42 17.76
N THR A 109 0.93 1.47 16.75
CA THR A 109 2.21 2.18 16.80
C THR A 109 2.36 3.08 15.59
N VAL A 110 2.64 4.35 15.81
CA VAL A 110 2.93 5.31 14.74
C VAL A 110 4.27 4.97 14.09
N GLY A 111 4.26 4.83 12.78
CA GLY A 111 5.47 4.71 11.96
C GLY A 111 5.96 6.06 11.43
N ILE A 112 6.82 6.00 10.41
CA ILE A 112 7.38 7.19 9.79
C ILE A 112 6.39 7.76 8.77
N SER A 113 6.18 9.08 8.82
CA SER A 113 5.46 9.81 7.77
C SER A 113 6.43 10.66 6.96
N THR A 114 6.30 10.63 5.64
CA THR A 114 7.15 11.34 4.69
C THR A 114 6.31 11.90 3.54
N PHE A 115 6.85 12.84 2.80
CA PHE A 115 6.33 13.17 1.48
C PHE A 115 7.49 13.22 0.48
N GLY A 116 7.19 13.06 -0.79
CA GLY A 116 8.22 13.04 -1.81
C GLY A 116 7.67 12.82 -3.22
N ILE A 117 8.57 12.78 -4.17
CA ILE A 117 8.26 12.56 -5.58
C ILE A 117 7.90 11.09 -5.81
N TRP A 118 6.82 10.88 -6.54
CA TRP A 118 6.43 9.56 -7.01
C TRP A 118 7.00 9.29 -8.40
N ARG A 119 7.83 8.28 -8.51
CA ARG A 119 8.42 7.83 -9.77
C ARG A 119 7.66 6.61 -10.30
N GLU A 120 6.72 6.86 -11.19
CA GLU A 120 5.85 5.82 -11.76
C GLU A 120 6.67 4.70 -12.43
N GLU A 121 7.72 5.03 -13.17
CA GLU A 121 8.55 4.04 -13.86
C GLU A 121 9.25 3.08 -12.88
N VAL A 122 9.71 3.59 -11.73
CA VAL A 122 10.31 2.77 -10.67
C VAL A 122 9.26 1.88 -10.01
N TYR A 123 8.07 2.41 -9.77
CA TYR A 123 6.95 1.64 -9.22
C TYR A 123 6.53 0.50 -10.16
N GLN A 124 6.43 0.78 -11.44
CA GLN A 124 6.12 -0.23 -12.44
C GLN A 124 7.20 -1.32 -12.53
N LEU A 125 8.49 -0.96 -12.45
CA LEU A 125 9.56 -1.95 -12.36
C LEU A 125 9.42 -2.82 -11.11
N TRP A 126 9.07 -2.21 -9.97
CA TRP A 126 8.82 -2.96 -8.73
C TRP A 126 7.68 -3.97 -8.92
N LEU A 127 6.57 -3.58 -9.56
CA LEU A 127 5.46 -4.49 -9.86
C LEU A 127 5.88 -5.65 -10.79
N ASP A 128 6.65 -5.35 -11.85
CA ASP A 128 7.17 -6.35 -12.77
C ASP A 128 8.03 -7.40 -12.03
N VAL A 129 8.92 -6.95 -11.14
CA VAL A 129 9.79 -7.83 -10.33
C VAL A 129 8.99 -8.64 -9.32
N VAL A 130 8.04 -8.02 -8.62
CA VAL A 130 7.17 -8.73 -7.66
C VAL A 130 6.36 -9.81 -8.35
N ALA A 131 5.72 -9.50 -9.49
CA ALA A 131 4.92 -10.46 -10.24
C ALA A 131 5.76 -11.65 -10.73
N LEU A 132 6.93 -11.40 -11.32
CA LEU A 132 7.82 -12.46 -11.78
C LEU A 132 8.34 -13.31 -10.63
N THR A 133 8.68 -12.70 -9.49
CA THR A 133 9.11 -13.42 -8.29
C THR A 133 8.00 -14.33 -7.77
N GLN A 134 6.77 -13.83 -7.69
CA GLN A 134 5.63 -14.62 -7.25
C GLN A 134 5.33 -15.79 -8.22
N ILE A 135 5.38 -15.56 -9.53
CA ILE A 135 5.22 -16.64 -10.52
C ILE A 135 6.29 -17.69 -10.29
N ARG A 136 7.57 -17.31 -10.21
CA ARG A 136 8.70 -18.23 -9.97
C ARG A 136 8.49 -19.09 -8.72
N ASP A 137 8.02 -18.50 -7.64
CA ASP A 137 7.88 -19.17 -6.34
C ASP A 137 6.68 -20.13 -6.27
N HIS A 138 5.72 -20.05 -7.22
CA HIS A 138 4.48 -20.82 -7.19
C HIS A 138 4.32 -21.82 -8.33
N ILE A 139 5.29 -21.94 -9.24
CA ILE A 139 5.30 -22.93 -10.31
C ILE A 139 6.42 -23.96 -10.09
N ASP A 140 6.42 -25.05 -10.89
CA ASP A 140 7.45 -26.10 -10.80
C ASP A 140 8.86 -25.50 -10.90
N PRO A 141 9.70 -25.63 -9.85
CA PRO A 141 11.03 -25.04 -9.81
C PRO A 141 12.00 -25.62 -10.86
N THR A 142 11.67 -26.77 -11.45
CA THR A 142 12.48 -27.40 -12.51
C THR A 142 12.06 -27.00 -13.92
N SER A 143 11.00 -26.18 -14.04
CA SER A 143 10.48 -25.75 -15.34
C SER A 143 11.42 -24.77 -16.04
N MET A 144 11.41 -24.83 -17.37
CA MET A 144 12.12 -23.85 -18.21
C MET A 144 11.69 -22.41 -17.87
N ARG A 145 10.41 -22.24 -17.52
CA ARG A 145 9.85 -20.93 -17.16
C ARG A 145 10.52 -20.32 -15.95
N VAL A 146 10.79 -21.11 -14.90
CA VAL A 146 11.54 -20.65 -13.73
C VAL A 146 12.96 -20.23 -14.10
N MET A 147 13.64 -21.03 -14.93
CA MET A 147 15.01 -20.72 -15.38
C MET A 147 15.07 -19.41 -16.19
N GLU A 148 14.09 -19.16 -17.05
CA GLU A 148 13.97 -17.92 -17.82
C GLU A 148 13.72 -16.70 -16.90
N ILE A 149 12.82 -16.84 -15.92
CA ILE A 149 12.53 -15.78 -14.94
C ILE A 149 13.77 -15.49 -14.10
N ASP A 150 14.45 -16.51 -13.57
CA ASP A 150 15.68 -16.33 -12.79
C ASP A 150 16.78 -15.62 -13.58
N ALA A 151 16.95 -15.99 -14.86
CA ALA A 151 17.88 -15.31 -15.74
C ALA A 151 17.50 -13.82 -15.92
N GLY A 152 16.22 -13.53 -16.17
CA GLY A 152 15.74 -12.16 -16.31
C GLY A 152 15.87 -11.33 -15.05
N LEU A 153 15.53 -11.90 -13.88
CA LEU A 153 15.70 -11.22 -12.59
C LEU A 153 17.17 -10.97 -12.26
N LYS A 154 18.07 -11.87 -12.64
CA LYS A 154 19.51 -11.64 -12.54
C LYS A 154 19.97 -10.50 -13.45
N ASP A 155 19.54 -10.52 -14.72
CA ASP A 155 19.92 -9.47 -15.67
C ASP A 155 19.40 -8.09 -15.21
N PHE A 156 18.17 -8.02 -14.69
CA PHE A 156 17.61 -6.81 -14.10
C PHE A 156 18.52 -6.21 -13.02
N THR A 157 19.05 -7.03 -12.11
CA THR A 157 19.93 -6.55 -11.03
C THR A 157 21.27 -6.02 -11.53
N LEU A 158 21.68 -6.40 -12.72
CA LEU A 158 22.89 -5.89 -13.37
C LEU A 158 22.66 -4.61 -14.20
N LEU A 159 21.40 -4.34 -14.56
CA LEU A 159 21.01 -3.19 -15.38
C LEU A 159 20.67 -1.98 -14.54
N VAL A 160 19.95 -2.17 -13.43
CA VAL A 160 19.47 -1.05 -12.60
C VAL A 160 20.58 -0.48 -11.75
N ASP A 161 20.71 0.85 -11.78
CA ASP A 161 21.63 1.60 -10.92
C ASP A 161 20.89 2.79 -10.29
N PHE A 162 20.55 2.64 -9.01
CA PHE A 162 19.86 3.68 -8.22
C PHE A 162 20.78 4.77 -7.67
N GLU A 163 22.09 4.64 -7.85
CA GLU A 163 23.08 5.63 -7.38
C GLU A 163 23.37 6.70 -8.42
N GLN A 164 22.90 6.51 -9.65
CA GLN A 164 23.06 7.49 -10.73
C GLN A 164 22.21 8.77 -10.50
N PRO A 165 22.58 9.90 -11.12
CA PRO A 165 21.68 11.03 -11.25
C PRO A 165 20.35 10.61 -11.86
N GLU A 166 19.27 11.28 -11.46
CA GLU A 166 17.88 10.83 -11.68
C GLU A 166 17.59 10.39 -13.12
N GLU A 167 17.94 11.21 -14.13
CA GLU A 167 17.63 10.85 -15.52
C GLU A 167 18.40 9.60 -15.97
N ALA A 168 19.66 9.48 -15.62
CA ALA A 168 20.47 8.30 -15.92
C ALA A 168 19.92 7.06 -15.16
N MET A 169 19.50 7.22 -13.92
CA MET A 169 18.85 6.16 -13.15
C MET A 169 17.56 5.69 -13.83
N LEU A 170 16.70 6.61 -14.29
CA LEU A 170 15.46 6.26 -15.00
C LEU A 170 15.74 5.56 -16.33
N GLU A 171 16.82 5.89 -17.04
CA GLU A 171 17.23 5.14 -18.23
C GLU A 171 17.56 3.68 -17.89
N THR A 172 18.27 3.44 -16.79
CA THR A 172 18.56 2.06 -16.32
C THR A 172 17.29 1.31 -15.93
N VAL A 173 16.34 1.98 -15.31
CA VAL A 173 15.00 1.44 -14.98
C VAL A 173 14.24 1.02 -16.25
N ARG A 174 14.22 1.88 -17.27
CA ARG A 174 13.59 1.59 -18.57
C ARG A 174 14.24 0.37 -19.25
N ALA A 175 15.58 0.32 -19.26
CA ALA A 175 16.32 -0.83 -19.80
C ALA A 175 15.99 -2.13 -19.06
N ALA A 176 15.92 -2.10 -17.75
CA ALA A 176 15.54 -3.23 -16.92
C ALA A 176 14.10 -3.70 -17.22
N ARG A 177 13.14 -2.81 -17.31
CA ARG A 177 11.75 -3.14 -17.69
C ARG A 177 11.67 -3.74 -19.10
N GLN A 178 12.42 -3.18 -20.04
CA GLN A 178 12.49 -3.74 -21.39
C GLN A 178 13.05 -5.18 -21.39
N ARG A 179 14.03 -5.46 -20.51
CA ARG A 179 14.57 -6.83 -20.34
C ARG A 179 13.56 -7.80 -19.76
N LEU A 180 12.72 -7.36 -18.82
CA LEU A 180 11.70 -8.18 -18.15
C LEU A 180 10.42 -8.37 -18.99
N ARG A 181 10.13 -7.44 -19.89
CA ARG A 181 8.89 -7.40 -20.67
C ARG A 181 8.54 -8.72 -21.39
N PRO A 182 9.44 -9.41 -22.10
CA PRO A 182 9.10 -10.69 -22.74
C PRO A 182 8.67 -11.77 -21.77
N LEU A 183 9.12 -11.70 -20.51
CA LEU A 183 8.72 -12.62 -19.45
C LEU A 183 7.31 -12.30 -18.93
N MET A 184 6.88 -11.06 -18.97
CA MET A 184 5.52 -10.64 -18.61
C MET A 184 4.51 -10.93 -19.74
N GLU A 185 4.94 -10.89 -20.99
CA GLU A 185 4.12 -11.10 -22.18
C GLU A 185 4.05 -12.59 -22.62
N CYS A 186 4.45 -13.52 -21.74
CA CYS A 186 4.40 -14.95 -22.03
C CYS A 186 2.96 -15.40 -22.23
N VAL A 187 2.69 -16.01 -23.39
CA VAL A 187 1.36 -16.52 -23.74
C VAL A 187 1.31 -18.03 -23.52
N ASN A 188 0.31 -18.48 -22.81
CA ASN A 188 0.03 -19.90 -22.62
C ASN A 188 -0.48 -20.55 -23.92
N GLY A 189 -0.36 -21.88 -24.00
CA GLY A 189 -0.93 -22.63 -25.12
C GLY A 189 -2.45 -22.57 -25.19
N SER A 190 -3.00 -22.94 -26.35
CA SER A 190 -4.46 -22.85 -26.62
C SER A 190 -5.35 -23.69 -25.70
N THR A 191 -4.75 -24.60 -24.90
CA THR A 191 -5.47 -25.44 -23.92
C THR A 191 -5.38 -24.88 -22.49
N ALA A 192 -4.71 -23.75 -22.29
CA ALA A 192 -4.64 -23.14 -20.97
C ALA A 192 -6.02 -22.58 -20.56
N PRO A 193 -6.40 -22.71 -19.29
CA PRO A 193 -7.64 -22.11 -18.82
C PRO A 193 -7.59 -20.59 -18.92
N GLU A 194 -8.72 -19.99 -19.26
CA GLU A 194 -8.88 -18.53 -19.17
C GLU A 194 -9.35 -18.16 -17.76
N MET A 195 -8.79 -17.09 -17.22
CA MET A 195 -9.18 -16.54 -15.92
C MET A 195 -9.69 -15.11 -16.12
N PHE A 196 -10.90 -14.85 -15.68
CA PHE A 196 -11.44 -13.51 -15.60
C PHE A 196 -11.33 -13.02 -14.15
N ALA A 197 -10.56 -11.96 -13.93
CA ALA A 197 -10.43 -11.32 -12.64
C ALA A 197 -11.18 -9.99 -12.64
N PHE A 198 -12.01 -9.76 -11.64
CA PHE A 198 -12.66 -8.49 -11.42
C PHE A 198 -12.58 -8.14 -9.93
N GLY A 199 -12.32 -6.86 -9.64
CA GLY A 199 -12.29 -6.35 -8.27
C GLY A 199 -13.69 -6.22 -7.71
N HIS A 200 -13.85 -6.56 -6.43
CA HIS A 200 -15.02 -6.20 -5.66
C HIS A 200 -14.66 -6.08 -4.19
N ALA A 201 -15.37 -5.23 -3.45
CA ALA A 201 -15.26 -5.17 -2.01
C ALA A 201 -16.17 -6.22 -1.36
N HIS A 202 -15.66 -6.92 -0.35
CA HIS A 202 -16.45 -7.73 0.57
C HIS A 202 -16.42 -7.08 1.94
N LEU A 203 -17.53 -6.50 2.34
CA LEU A 203 -17.63 -5.78 3.60
C LEU A 203 -18.73 -6.35 4.48
N ASP A 204 -18.32 -6.98 5.59
CA ASP A 204 -19.27 -7.45 6.61
C ASP A 204 -19.90 -6.27 7.35
N VAL A 205 -21.21 -6.35 7.58
CA VAL A 205 -21.94 -5.37 8.38
C VAL A 205 -21.87 -5.78 9.86
N ALA A 206 -20.99 -5.07 10.62
CA ALA A 206 -20.76 -5.33 12.05
C ALA A 206 -20.35 -6.80 12.34
N TRP A 207 -19.11 -7.13 12.07
CA TRP A 207 -18.55 -8.47 12.37
C TRP A 207 -17.71 -8.48 13.64
N LEU A 208 -16.37 -8.30 13.52
CA LEU A 208 -15.45 -8.15 14.66
C LEU A 208 -15.26 -6.68 15.05
N TRP A 209 -16.09 -5.82 14.50
CA TRP A 209 -16.11 -4.38 14.72
C TRP A 209 -17.54 -3.88 14.88
N PRO A 210 -17.76 -2.73 15.52
CA PRO A 210 -19.07 -2.11 15.64
C PRO A 210 -19.57 -1.56 14.28
N LEU A 211 -20.89 -1.35 14.17
CA LEU A 211 -21.55 -0.84 12.95
C LEU A 211 -20.92 0.47 12.44
N ALA A 212 -20.55 1.36 13.35
CA ALA A 212 -19.89 2.61 12.98
C ALA A 212 -18.55 2.41 12.24
N GLU A 213 -17.86 1.29 12.49
CA GLU A 213 -16.65 0.96 11.72
C GLU A 213 -16.98 0.44 10.33
N THR A 214 -18.15 -0.19 10.13
CA THR A 214 -18.61 -0.60 8.80
C THR A 214 -18.76 0.62 7.88
N GLU A 215 -19.31 1.73 8.38
CA GLU A 215 -19.45 2.98 7.61
C GLU A 215 -18.08 3.52 7.19
N ARG A 216 -17.10 3.51 8.09
CA ARG A 216 -15.73 3.95 7.79
C ARG A 216 -15.02 3.03 6.81
N LYS A 217 -15.19 1.71 6.95
CA LYS A 217 -14.64 0.73 6.00
C LYS A 217 -15.24 0.93 4.62
N SER A 218 -16.53 1.15 4.52
CA SER A 218 -17.22 1.44 3.25
C SER A 218 -16.66 2.69 2.57
N GLU A 219 -16.37 3.74 3.32
CA GLU A 219 -15.77 4.95 2.74
C GLU A 219 -14.31 4.71 2.30
N ARG A 220 -13.53 3.92 3.03
CA ARG A 220 -12.17 3.51 2.63
C ARG A 220 -12.17 2.75 1.30
N GLU A 221 -13.05 1.76 1.16
CA GLU A 221 -13.21 1.00 -0.08
C GLU A 221 -13.61 1.91 -1.25
N ARG A 222 -14.62 2.77 -1.05
CA ARG A 222 -15.08 3.70 -2.08
C ARG A 222 -13.96 4.63 -2.58
N VAL A 223 -13.08 5.07 -1.71
CA VAL A 223 -11.97 5.95 -2.08
C VAL A 223 -10.88 5.18 -2.84
N LEU A 224 -10.61 3.93 -2.48
CA LEU A 224 -9.67 3.07 -3.21
C LEU A 224 -10.16 2.83 -4.64
N ASP A 225 -11.42 2.44 -4.81
CA ASP A 225 -12.02 2.18 -6.14
C ASP A 225 -12.06 3.42 -7.04
N SER A 226 -12.07 4.63 -6.48
CA SER A 226 -12.15 5.88 -7.26
C SER A 226 -10.80 6.37 -7.80
N HIS A 227 -9.71 5.70 -7.48
CA HIS A 227 -8.34 6.12 -7.85
C HIS A 227 -7.70 5.26 -8.95
N GLU A 228 -8.40 4.24 -9.45
CA GLU A 228 -8.06 3.54 -10.69
C GLU A 228 -8.57 4.32 -11.90
#